data_bebad335f3c0a7cc0edf7efaa2182a56
#
_entry.id   bebad335f3c0a7cc0edf7efaa2182a56
#
_cell.length_a   1.000
_cell.length_b   1.000
_cell.length_c   1.000
_cell.angle_alpha   90.00
_cell.angle_beta   90.00
_cell.angle_gamma   90.00
#
_symmetry.space_group_name_H-M   'P 1'
#
loop_
_entity.id
_entity.type
_entity.pdbx_description
1 polymer ?
#
loop_
_entity_poly.entity_id
_entity_poly.type
_entity_poly.pdbx_seq_one_letter_code
_entity_poly.pdbx_strand_id
1 'polypeptide(L)'
;MWYEQEIEQWAGAWYDGVDYSWRFEVSTYGRIRNAKNKRIYSLHMCSSGYLQICTSVNGRNKNIRIHRCVAETFLNNPYGYEIVNHIDGKKTNNRLDNLEWCSRRDNYNHAVEMDLIDPSIPYQLAQNSRFGYYQGSYNGMAKLTENDVIYIRSNVLIMRRELKCQKICFMKSRVVIFIKSWKKLRKGMIVND
;
A
#
# COMPACT_ATOMS: atom_id res chain seq x y z
N MET A 1 28.76 -4.54 32.02
CA MET A 1 27.44 -4.67 31.40
C MET A 1 27.63 -5.50 30.13
N TRP A 2 27.33 -6.81 30.18
CA TRP A 2 27.50 -7.70 29.04
C TRP A 2 26.29 -7.49 28.14
N TYR A 3 26.49 -7.00 26.93
CA TYR A 3 25.45 -6.98 25.89
C TYR A 3 25.23 -8.44 25.45
N GLU A 4 24.11 -9.04 25.81
CA GLU A 4 23.67 -10.27 25.16
C GLU A 4 23.47 -9.93 23.69
N GLN A 5 24.40 -10.36 22.83
CA GLN A 5 24.19 -10.32 21.40
C GLN A 5 23.03 -11.27 21.11
N GLU A 6 21.92 -10.75 20.65
CA GLU A 6 20.81 -11.56 20.19
C GLU A 6 21.31 -12.52 19.11
N ILE A 7 21.32 -13.81 19.44
CA ILE A 7 21.79 -14.83 18.50
C ILE A 7 20.72 -14.99 17.41
N GLU A 8 21.14 -14.86 16.15
CA GLU A 8 20.26 -15.12 15.02
C GLU A 8 19.76 -16.57 15.03
N GLN A 9 18.44 -16.72 15.07
CA GLN A 9 17.78 -18.03 15.02
C GLN A 9 17.23 -18.31 13.62
N TRP A 10 17.24 -19.58 13.21
CA TRP A 10 16.73 -20.06 11.94
C TRP A 10 15.64 -21.10 12.16
N ALA A 11 14.52 -20.96 11.42
CA ALA A 11 13.42 -21.92 11.45
C ALA A 11 12.91 -22.23 10.04
N GLY A 12 12.23 -23.36 9.87
CA GLY A 12 11.57 -23.71 8.63
C GLY A 12 10.53 -22.66 8.24
N ALA A 13 10.56 -22.21 7.00
CA ALA A 13 9.77 -21.09 6.54
C ALA A 13 8.30 -21.44 6.34
N TRP A 14 7.41 -20.61 6.86
CA TRP A 14 5.97 -20.59 6.56
C TRP A 14 5.63 -19.37 5.73
N TYR A 15 4.75 -19.52 4.72
CA TYR A 15 4.31 -18.42 3.89
C TYR A 15 2.94 -18.66 3.26
N ASP A 16 2.00 -17.73 3.43
CA ASP A 16 0.57 -17.86 3.03
C ASP A 16 -0.08 -19.13 3.58
N GLY A 17 0.20 -19.47 4.84
CA GLY A 17 -0.33 -20.66 5.51
C GLY A 17 0.24 -21.99 4.99
N VAL A 18 1.28 -21.97 4.16
CA VAL A 18 1.92 -23.15 3.59
C VAL A 18 3.30 -23.37 4.21
N ASP A 19 3.58 -24.62 4.61
CA ASP A 19 4.89 -25.04 5.08
C ASP A 19 5.88 -25.18 3.93
N TYR A 20 6.95 -24.38 3.95
CA TYR A 20 8.09 -24.43 3.03
C TYR A 20 9.38 -24.90 3.70
N SER A 21 9.33 -25.48 4.91
CA SER A 21 10.49 -25.92 5.70
C SER A 21 11.41 -26.88 4.94
N TRP A 22 10.83 -27.69 4.06
CA TRP A 22 11.59 -28.61 3.18
C TRP A 22 12.50 -27.91 2.19
N ARG A 23 12.30 -26.62 1.91
CA ARG A 23 12.98 -25.84 0.90
C ARG A 23 13.71 -24.62 1.44
N PHE A 24 13.12 -23.90 2.38
CA PHE A 24 13.63 -22.66 2.93
C PHE A 24 13.64 -22.65 4.45
N GLU A 25 14.62 -21.97 4.99
CA GLU A 25 14.67 -21.51 6.36
C GLU A 25 14.72 -19.99 6.37
N VAL A 26 14.02 -19.36 7.31
CA VAL A 26 14.03 -17.93 7.53
C VAL A 26 14.62 -17.63 8.91
N SER A 27 15.30 -16.48 9.06
CA SER A 27 15.91 -16.08 10.31
C SER A 27 15.18 -14.95 11.00
N THR A 28 15.43 -14.81 12.31
CA THR A 28 14.98 -13.67 13.11
C THR A 28 15.51 -12.32 12.63
N TYR A 29 16.54 -12.31 11.78
CA TYR A 29 17.11 -11.11 11.15
C TYR A 29 16.55 -10.81 9.75
N GLY A 30 15.52 -11.54 9.32
CA GLY A 30 14.91 -11.34 8.00
C GLY A 30 15.75 -11.84 6.84
N ARG A 31 16.64 -12.79 7.08
CA ARG A 31 17.39 -13.50 6.04
C ARG A 31 16.67 -14.80 5.67
N ILE A 32 16.80 -15.25 4.43
CA ILE A 32 16.24 -16.52 3.96
C ILE A 32 17.33 -17.36 3.32
N ARG A 33 17.34 -18.67 3.57
CA ARG A 33 18.32 -19.60 3.03
C ARG A 33 17.70 -20.90 2.55
N ASN A 34 18.41 -21.60 1.71
CA ASN A 34 18.01 -22.94 1.29
C ASN A 34 18.14 -23.93 2.45
N ALA A 35 17.11 -24.73 2.72
CA ALA A 35 17.07 -25.64 3.86
C ALA A 35 18.15 -26.74 3.77
N LYS A 36 18.51 -27.20 2.55
CA LYS A 36 19.47 -28.30 2.35
C LYS A 36 20.93 -27.81 2.39
N ASN A 37 21.28 -26.86 1.51
CA ASN A 37 22.67 -26.45 1.33
C ASN A 37 23.04 -25.18 2.12
N LYS A 38 22.11 -24.61 2.89
CA LYS A 38 22.28 -23.42 3.74
C LYS A 38 22.74 -22.16 3.00
N ARG A 39 22.66 -22.12 1.66
CA ARG A 39 22.97 -20.94 0.86
C ARG A 39 21.93 -19.86 1.11
N ILE A 40 22.37 -18.66 1.47
CA ILE A 40 21.51 -17.49 1.66
C ILE A 40 21.07 -16.95 0.28
N TYR A 41 19.80 -16.61 0.14
CA TYR A 41 19.26 -16.00 -1.06
C TYR A 41 19.50 -14.50 -1.06
N SER A 42 19.81 -13.96 -2.24
CA SER A 42 19.80 -12.51 -2.47
C SER A 42 18.37 -12.01 -2.50
N LEU A 43 18.09 -10.96 -1.71
CA LEU A 43 16.80 -10.32 -1.67
C LEU A 43 16.74 -9.24 -2.74
N HIS A 44 15.56 -9.06 -3.34
CA HIS A 44 15.29 -7.96 -4.26
C HIS A 44 14.06 -7.19 -3.81
N MET A 45 14.03 -5.91 -4.12
CA MET A 45 12.90 -5.03 -3.79
C MET A 45 11.82 -5.16 -4.85
N CYS A 46 10.56 -5.37 -4.43
CA CYS A 46 9.42 -5.29 -5.33
C CYS A 46 8.96 -3.83 -5.52
N SER A 47 8.08 -3.58 -6.49
CA SER A 47 7.54 -2.24 -6.81
C SER A 47 6.86 -1.55 -5.63
N SER A 48 6.34 -2.30 -4.66
CA SER A 48 5.74 -1.77 -3.43
C SER A 48 6.74 -1.51 -2.30
N GLY A 49 8.05 -1.67 -2.55
CA GLY A 49 9.14 -1.35 -1.61
C GLY A 49 9.47 -2.46 -0.61
N TYR A 50 8.85 -3.64 -0.69
CA TYR A 50 9.16 -4.77 0.19
C TYR A 50 10.27 -5.65 -0.37
N LEU A 51 11.07 -6.22 0.51
CA LEU A 51 12.06 -7.24 0.14
C LEU A 51 11.40 -8.60 -0.05
N GLN A 52 11.78 -9.28 -1.13
CA GLN A 52 11.25 -10.59 -1.51
C GLN A 52 12.31 -11.46 -2.21
N ILE A 53 12.03 -12.75 -2.29
CA ILE A 53 12.68 -13.65 -3.25
C ILE A 53 11.68 -14.11 -4.30
N CYS A 54 12.16 -14.35 -5.52
CA CYS A 54 11.40 -15.03 -6.56
C CYS A 54 11.89 -16.47 -6.66
N THR A 55 10.98 -17.41 -6.60
CA THR A 55 11.30 -18.84 -6.66
C THR A 55 10.23 -19.59 -7.46
N SER A 56 10.60 -20.76 -8.01
CA SER A 56 9.64 -21.65 -8.64
C SER A 56 9.21 -22.73 -7.65
N VAL A 57 7.91 -22.85 -7.41
CA VAL A 57 7.31 -23.89 -6.58
C VAL A 57 6.28 -24.62 -7.43
N ASN A 58 6.42 -25.96 -7.55
CA ASN A 58 5.54 -26.80 -8.37
C ASN A 58 5.38 -26.26 -9.82
N GLY A 59 6.49 -25.82 -10.43
CA GLY A 59 6.52 -25.28 -11.80
C GLY A 59 5.93 -23.87 -11.97
N ARG A 60 5.51 -23.21 -10.88
CA ARG A 60 4.97 -21.84 -10.90
C ARG A 60 5.89 -20.89 -10.18
N ASN A 61 6.11 -19.70 -10.75
CA ASN A 61 6.86 -18.65 -10.09
C ASN A 61 6.06 -18.10 -8.91
N LYS A 62 6.69 -18.03 -7.74
CA LYS A 62 6.13 -17.47 -6.52
C LYS A 62 7.07 -16.42 -5.94
N ASN A 63 6.53 -15.28 -5.58
CA ASN A 63 7.23 -14.22 -4.86
C ASN A 63 6.96 -14.38 -3.36
N ILE A 64 8.00 -14.58 -2.56
CA ILE A 64 7.91 -14.71 -1.12
C ILE A 64 8.39 -13.41 -0.49
N ARG A 65 7.50 -12.66 0.15
CA ARG A 65 7.83 -11.43 0.89
C ARG A 65 8.43 -11.80 2.23
N ILE A 66 9.60 -11.25 2.53
CA ILE A 66 10.41 -11.67 3.69
C ILE A 66 9.71 -11.33 5.01
N HIS A 67 9.22 -10.08 5.21
CA HIS A 67 8.53 -9.70 6.44
C HIS A 67 7.38 -10.64 6.79
N ARG A 68 6.60 -11.05 5.77
CA ARG A 68 5.47 -11.95 5.97
C ARG A 68 5.94 -13.36 6.33
N CYS A 69 6.98 -13.83 5.65
CA CYS A 69 7.59 -15.12 5.95
C CYS A 69 8.16 -15.18 7.38
N VAL A 70 8.83 -14.11 7.84
CA VAL A 70 9.30 -14.00 9.23
C VAL A 70 8.14 -14.00 10.20
N ALA A 71 7.12 -13.17 9.96
CA ALA A 71 5.96 -13.08 10.86
C ALA A 71 5.19 -14.40 10.96
N GLU A 72 4.92 -15.07 9.83
CA GLU A 72 4.21 -16.36 9.83
C GLU A 72 5.01 -17.48 10.46
N THR A 73 6.35 -17.40 10.46
CA THR A 73 7.22 -18.42 11.05
C THR A 73 7.41 -18.23 12.55
N PHE A 74 7.52 -17.00 13.03
CA PHE A 74 7.97 -16.73 14.41
C PHE A 74 6.93 -16.05 15.29
N LEU A 75 5.98 -15.28 14.70
CA LEU A 75 5.00 -14.52 15.48
C LEU A 75 3.69 -15.28 15.61
N ASN A 76 3.20 -15.42 16.84
CA ASN A 76 1.86 -15.92 17.07
C ASN A 76 0.81 -14.89 16.62
N ASN A 77 -0.25 -15.36 15.94
CA ASN A 77 -1.35 -14.52 15.43
C ASN A 77 -2.71 -15.03 15.97
N PRO A 78 -2.99 -14.88 17.28
CA PRO A 78 -4.19 -15.44 17.89
C PRO A 78 -5.48 -14.77 17.41
N TYR A 79 -5.40 -13.54 16.89
CA TYR A 79 -6.54 -12.77 16.40
C TYR A 79 -6.77 -12.92 14.89
N GLY A 80 -5.93 -13.66 14.18
CA GLY A 80 -6.04 -13.85 12.72
C GLY A 80 -5.85 -12.58 11.92
N TYR A 81 -5.02 -11.65 12.35
CA TYR A 81 -4.73 -10.43 11.59
C TYR A 81 -4.07 -10.74 10.25
N GLU A 82 -4.48 -10.00 9.22
CA GLU A 82 -3.98 -10.19 7.85
C GLU A 82 -2.73 -9.37 7.52
N ILE A 83 -2.42 -8.35 8.32
CA ILE A 83 -1.37 -7.37 8.03
C ILE A 83 -0.21 -7.56 8.97
N VAL A 84 1.00 -7.53 8.40
CA VAL A 84 2.26 -7.41 9.13
C VAL A 84 2.75 -5.98 9.00
N ASN A 85 2.88 -5.29 10.11
CA ASN A 85 3.41 -3.94 10.22
C ASN A 85 4.92 -3.96 10.51
N HIS A 86 5.62 -2.92 10.04
CA HIS A 86 7.00 -2.62 10.43
C HIS A 86 6.98 -1.51 11.47
N ILE A 87 7.38 -1.80 12.70
CA ILE A 87 7.31 -0.87 13.85
C ILE A 87 8.09 0.42 13.58
N ASP A 88 9.21 0.34 12.86
CA ASP A 88 10.03 1.51 12.49
C ASP A 88 9.60 2.19 11.18
N GLY A 89 8.49 1.76 10.56
CA GLY A 89 7.99 2.25 9.28
C GLY A 89 8.84 1.88 8.06
N LYS A 90 9.96 1.15 8.23
CA LYS A 90 10.89 0.81 7.14
C LYS A 90 10.61 -0.58 6.57
N LYS A 91 10.05 -0.65 5.37
CA LYS A 91 9.67 -1.89 4.67
C LYS A 91 10.84 -2.85 4.37
N THR A 92 12.07 -2.39 4.54
CA THR A 92 13.28 -3.18 4.33
C THR A 92 13.84 -3.80 5.60
N ASN A 93 13.42 -3.33 6.78
CA ASN A 93 13.84 -3.87 8.07
C ASN A 93 12.92 -5.02 8.50
N ASN A 94 13.27 -6.24 8.08
CA ASN A 94 12.47 -7.45 8.31
C ASN A 94 12.93 -8.24 9.54
N ARG A 95 13.59 -7.59 10.51
CA ARG A 95 13.94 -8.23 11.78
C ARG A 95 12.68 -8.56 12.56
N LEU A 96 12.70 -9.68 13.26
CA LEU A 96 11.55 -10.17 14.04
C LEU A 96 11.09 -9.17 15.11
N ASP A 97 12.02 -8.50 15.78
CA ASP A 97 11.78 -7.46 16.79
C ASP A 97 11.11 -6.19 16.23
N ASN A 98 11.15 -6.01 14.90
CA ASN A 98 10.55 -4.88 14.19
C ASN A 98 9.21 -5.23 13.50
N LEU A 99 8.70 -6.44 13.67
CA LEU A 99 7.49 -6.90 12.99
C LEU A 99 6.38 -7.21 13.99
N GLU A 100 5.15 -6.87 13.64
CA GLU A 100 3.96 -7.20 14.42
C GLU A 100 2.77 -7.53 13.53
N TRP A 101 1.88 -8.40 14.02
CA TRP A 101 0.56 -8.59 13.41
C TRP A 101 -0.38 -7.48 13.87
N CYS A 102 -1.08 -6.83 12.94
CA CYS A 102 -2.01 -5.76 13.28
C CYS A 102 -3.25 -5.76 12.40
N SER A 103 -4.28 -5.04 12.86
CA SER A 103 -5.45 -4.78 12.04
C SER A 103 -5.14 -3.72 10.96
N ARG A 104 -5.99 -3.63 9.94
CA ARG A 104 -5.88 -2.59 8.90
C ARG A 104 -5.96 -1.18 9.47
N ARG A 105 -6.77 -1.02 10.51
CA ARG A 105 -6.96 0.28 11.19
C ARG A 105 -5.70 0.69 11.95
N ASP A 106 -5.11 -0.25 12.71
CA ASP A 106 -3.91 0.03 13.50
C ASP A 106 -2.72 0.34 12.58
N ASN A 107 -2.57 -0.43 11.49
CA ASN A 107 -1.55 -0.15 10.48
C ASN A 107 -1.71 1.24 9.82
N TYR A 108 -2.96 1.67 9.59
CA TYR A 108 -3.22 3.02 9.07
C TYR A 108 -2.87 4.09 10.11
N ASN A 109 -3.32 3.92 11.36
CA ASN A 109 -3.03 4.85 12.44
C ASN A 109 -1.52 5.00 12.67
N HIS A 110 -0.81 3.87 12.71
CA HIS A 110 0.66 3.87 12.81
C HIS A 110 1.33 4.60 11.64
N ALA A 111 0.84 4.42 10.40
CA ALA A 111 1.36 5.12 9.24
C ALA A 111 1.11 6.65 9.31
N VAL A 112 -0.01 7.08 9.91
CA VAL A 112 -0.29 8.50 10.20
C VAL A 112 0.65 9.03 11.27
N GLU A 113 0.83 8.31 12.37
CA GLU A 113 1.73 8.68 13.48
C GLU A 113 3.20 8.82 13.03
N MET A 114 3.60 8.02 12.03
CA MET A 114 4.94 8.04 11.45
C MET A 114 5.07 9.05 10.28
N ASP A 115 4.08 9.91 10.04
CA ASP A 115 4.02 10.87 8.92
C ASP A 115 4.20 10.21 7.52
N LEU A 116 3.87 8.92 7.40
CA LEU A 116 3.96 8.19 6.14
C LEU A 116 2.71 8.39 5.25
N ILE A 117 1.61 8.85 5.85
CA ILE A 117 0.33 9.11 5.19
C ILE A 117 -0.25 10.43 5.72
N ASP A 118 -0.75 11.26 4.82
CA ASP A 118 -1.48 12.48 5.16
C ASP A 118 -2.80 12.12 5.88
N PRO A 119 -3.01 12.54 7.15
CA PRO A 119 -4.22 12.25 7.91
C PRO A 119 -5.47 12.92 7.35
N SER A 120 -5.34 13.92 6.47
CA SER A 120 -6.47 14.54 5.79
C SER A 120 -7.15 13.60 4.79
N ILE A 121 -6.49 12.50 4.40
CA ILE A 121 -7.04 11.47 3.53
C ILE A 121 -7.89 10.51 4.37
N PRO A 122 -9.22 10.47 4.22
CA PRO A 122 -10.06 9.56 4.97
C PRO A 122 -9.62 8.11 4.80
N TYR A 123 -9.57 7.35 5.90
CA TYR A 123 -9.21 5.93 5.91
C TYR A 123 -9.94 5.10 4.85
N GLN A 124 -11.25 5.35 4.64
CA GLN A 124 -12.06 4.67 3.63
C GLN A 124 -11.60 4.97 2.19
N LEU A 125 -11.11 6.18 1.93
CA LEU A 125 -10.54 6.54 0.63
C LEU A 125 -9.20 5.86 0.39
N ALA A 126 -8.36 5.75 1.42
CA ALA A 126 -7.10 5.01 1.37
C ALA A 126 -7.33 3.49 1.15
N GLN A 127 -8.42 2.93 1.71
CA GLN A 127 -8.79 1.51 1.53
C GLN A 127 -9.40 1.21 0.15
N ASN A 128 -10.23 2.11 -0.37
CA ASN A 128 -10.92 1.93 -1.65
C ASN A 128 -10.02 2.20 -2.86
N SER A 129 -8.87 2.79 -2.65
CA SER A 129 -7.90 2.99 -3.71
C SER A 129 -7.01 1.75 -3.84
N ARG A 130 -7.40 0.80 -4.69
CA ARG A 130 -6.46 -0.18 -5.28
C ARG A 130 -5.21 0.51 -5.88
N PHE A 131 -5.20 1.84 -5.88
CA PHE A 131 -4.26 2.76 -6.49
C PHE A 131 -3.95 3.95 -5.59
N GLY A 132 -3.83 3.76 -4.25
CA GLY A 132 -3.56 4.84 -3.29
C GLY A 132 -2.37 5.75 -3.65
N TYR A 133 -1.45 5.27 -4.49
CA TYR A 133 -0.33 6.04 -5.04
C TYR A 133 -0.66 6.84 -6.30
N TYR A 134 -1.87 6.70 -6.87
CA TYR A 134 -2.20 7.28 -8.17
C TYR A 134 -3.39 8.24 -8.11
N GLN A 135 -3.71 8.76 -6.92
CA GLN A 135 -4.76 9.77 -6.76
C GLN A 135 -4.16 11.19 -6.79
N GLY A 136 -4.88 12.10 -7.43
CA GLY A 136 -4.47 13.51 -7.52
C GLY A 136 -3.29 13.76 -8.45
N SER A 137 -2.51 14.77 -8.11
CA SER A 137 -1.36 15.25 -8.90
C SER A 137 -0.20 14.26 -9.01
N TYR A 138 -0.11 13.28 -8.12
CA TYR A 138 0.91 12.21 -8.15
C TYR A 138 0.67 11.13 -9.21
N ASN A 139 -0.50 11.12 -9.85
CA ASN A 139 -0.73 10.27 -11.01
C ASN A 139 -0.14 10.95 -12.24
N GLY A 140 0.96 10.41 -12.79
CA GLY A 140 1.57 10.93 -14.03
C GLY A 140 0.62 10.97 -15.24
N MET A 141 -0.55 10.33 -15.16
CA MET A 141 -1.64 10.42 -16.12
C MET A 141 -2.76 11.37 -15.69
N ALA A 142 -2.67 12.01 -14.53
CA ALA A 142 -3.67 12.95 -14.06
C ALA A 142 -3.65 14.20 -14.96
N LYS A 143 -4.80 14.47 -15.57
CA LYS A 143 -4.99 15.68 -16.40
C LYS A 143 -5.47 16.89 -15.61
N LEU A 144 -5.76 16.70 -14.32
CA LEU A 144 -6.28 17.72 -13.41
C LEU A 144 -5.40 17.79 -12.19
N THR A 145 -5.05 18.98 -11.75
CA THR A 145 -4.39 19.24 -10.48
C THR A 145 -5.39 19.11 -9.32
N GLU A 146 -4.92 19.00 -8.09
CA GLU A 146 -5.78 19.00 -6.90
C GLU A 146 -6.61 20.27 -6.79
N ASN A 147 -6.01 21.43 -7.12
CA ASN A 147 -6.72 22.70 -7.18
C ASN A 147 -7.85 22.70 -8.22
N ASP A 148 -7.65 22.05 -9.38
CA ASP A 148 -8.71 21.88 -10.37
C ASP A 148 -9.86 21.01 -9.81
N VAL A 149 -9.55 19.98 -9.04
CA VAL A 149 -10.55 19.10 -8.43
C VAL A 149 -11.32 19.83 -7.32
N ILE A 150 -10.64 20.60 -6.46
CA ILE A 150 -11.27 21.42 -5.42
C ILE A 150 -12.17 22.46 -6.05
N TYR A 151 -11.69 23.17 -7.08
CA TYR A 151 -12.48 24.16 -7.83
C TYR A 151 -13.72 23.55 -8.48
N ILE A 152 -13.61 22.39 -9.11
CA ILE A 152 -14.74 21.68 -9.71
C ILE A 152 -15.76 21.26 -8.62
N ARG A 153 -15.31 20.74 -7.49
CA ARG A 153 -16.19 20.33 -6.38
C ARG A 153 -16.95 21.49 -5.79
N SER A 154 -16.30 22.63 -5.54
CA SER A 154 -16.93 23.83 -4.98
C SER A 154 -17.97 24.41 -5.96
N ASN A 155 -17.66 24.46 -7.24
CA ASN A 155 -18.60 24.98 -8.24
C ASN A 155 -19.76 24.04 -8.57
N VAL A 156 -19.56 22.71 -8.49
CA VAL A 156 -20.65 21.72 -8.61
C VAL A 156 -21.65 21.86 -7.45
N LEU A 157 -21.18 22.20 -6.25
CA LEU A 157 -22.07 22.45 -5.10
C LEU A 157 -22.88 23.74 -5.29
N ILE A 158 -22.30 24.80 -5.87
CA ILE A 158 -22.99 26.06 -6.19
C ILE A 158 -24.03 25.79 -7.26
N MET A 159 -23.68 25.12 -8.37
CA MET A 159 -24.62 24.76 -9.44
C MET A 159 -25.74 23.83 -8.97
N ARG A 160 -25.50 22.92 -8.01
CA ARG A 160 -26.57 22.11 -7.39
C ARG A 160 -27.58 22.95 -6.60
N ARG A 161 -27.16 24.08 -6.04
CA ARG A 161 -28.09 25.04 -5.39
C ARG A 161 -28.91 25.82 -6.42
N GLU A 162 -28.34 26.18 -7.54
CA GLU A 162 -29.02 26.93 -8.61
C GLU A 162 -29.94 26.05 -9.47
N LEU A 163 -29.53 24.76 -9.70
CA LEU A 163 -30.28 23.77 -10.49
C LEU A 163 -31.40 23.05 -9.72
N LYS A 164 -31.67 23.38 -8.46
CA LYS A 164 -32.87 22.89 -7.73
C LYS A 164 -34.18 23.30 -8.36
N CYS A 165 -34.18 24.22 -9.33
CA CYS A 165 -35.36 24.65 -10.08
C CYS A 165 -35.60 23.87 -11.40
N GLN A 166 -34.69 22.97 -11.84
CA GLN A 166 -34.96 22.19 -13.05
C GLN A 166 -34.57 20.72 -12.84
N LYS A 167 -35.61 19.85 -12.93
CA LYS A 167 -35.51 18.40 -12.84
C LYS A 167 -34.58 17.83 -13.92
N ILE A 168 -33.28 17.59 -13.60
CA ILE A 168 -32.39 16.83 -14.46
C ILE A 168 -31.78 15.69 -13.65
N CYS A 169 -32.15 14.46 -14.03
CA CYS A 169 -31.64 13.20 -13.49
C CYS A 169 -30.21 12.96 -13.99
N PHE A 170 -29.23 12.93 -13.09
CA PHE A 170 -27.80 12.73 -13.43
C PHE A 170 -27.40 11.26 -13.34
N MET A 171 -27.08 10.62 -14.44
CA MET A 171 -26.38 9.34 -14.49
C MET A 171 -24.86 9.53 -14.42
N LYS A 172 -24.17 8.63 -13.72
CA LYS A 172 -22.71 8.65 -13.43
C LYS A 172 -21.78 8.73 -14.65
N SER A 173 -22.25 8.52 -15.87
CA SER A 173 -21.48 8.53 -17.12
C SER A 173 -21.27 9.93 -17.74
N ARG A 174 -21.82 11.00 -17.19
CA ARG A 174 -21.83 12.33 -17.82
C ARG A 174 -20.76 13.31 -17.32
N VAL A 175 -19.97 12.97 -16.31
CA VAL A 175 -18.86 13.82 -15.83
C VAL A 175 -17.82 14.12 -16.93
N VAL A 176 -17.59 13.17 -17.83
CA VAL A 176 -16.65 13.32 -18.95
C VAL A 176 -17.13 14.35 -19.98
N ILE A 177 -18.44 14.46 -20.20
CA ILE A 177 -19.03 15.41 -21.17
C ILE A 177 -18.95 16.84 -20.62
N PHE A 178 -19.12 17.00 -19.31
CA PHE A 178 -19.05 18.30 -18.64
C PHE A 178 -17.63 18.92 -18.70
N ILE A 179 -16.60 18.10 -18.54
CA ILE A 179 -15.18 18.52 -18.64
C ILE A 179 -14.85 18.99 -20.06
N LYS A 180 -15.40 18.34 -21.10
CA LYS A 180 -15.19 18.76 -22.49
C LYS A 180 -15.88 20.09 -22.80
N SER A 181 -17.07 20.32 -22.27
CA SER A 181 -17.82 21.57 -22.45
C SER A 181 -17.14 22.75 -21.74
N TRP A 182 -16.56 22.49 -20.54
CA TRP A 182 -15.89 23.51 -19.74
C TRP A 182 -14.56 23.98 -20.36
N LYS A 183 -13.81 23.08 -21.01
CA LYS A 183 -12.60 23.46 -21.78
C LYS A 183 -12.91 24.38 -22.94
N LYS A 184 -14.12 24.32 -23.51
CA LYS A 184 -14.61 25.20 -24.59
C LYS A 184 -14.96 26.59 -24.05
N LEU A 185 -15.55 26.66 -22.83
CA LEU A 185 -15.88 27.93 -22.16
C LEU A 185 -14.63 28.69 -21.71
N ARG A 186 -13.59 27.98 -21.17
CA ARG A 186 -12.34 28.65 -20.77
C ARG A 186 -11.56 29.24 -21.93
N LYS A 187 -11.68 28.71 -23.15
CA LYS A 187 -11.09 29.29 -24.36
C LYS A 187 -11.84 30.55 -24.84
N GLY A 188 -13.10 30.73 -24.45
CA GLY A 188 -13.90 31.91 -24.80
C GLY A 188 -13.79 33.06 -23.79
N MET A 189 -13.22 32.84 -22.60
CA MET A 189 -13.04 33.89 -21.57
C MET A 189 -11.69 34.61 -21.58
N ILE A 190 -10.81 34.31 -22.55
CA ILE A 190 -9.47 34.94 -22.68
C ILE A 190 -9.47 35.98 -23.82
N VAL A 191 -10.63 36.43 -24.25
CA VAL A 191 -10.70 37.55 -25.19
C VAL A 191 -11.66 38.57 -24.61
N ASN A 192 -11.11 39.48 -23.85
CA ASN A 192 -11.48 40.89 -23.63
C ASN A 192 -10.92 41.33 -22.28
N ASP A 193 -9.69 41.86 -22.35
CA ASP A 193 -9.28 43.13 -21.76
C ASP A 193 -7.99 43.58 -22.49
#